data_e0fb404709a4d28741dc08e3d7b13b66
#
_entry.id   e0fb404709a4d28741dc08e3d7b13b66
#
_cell.length_a   1.000
_cell.length_b   1.000
_cell.length_c   1.000
_cell.angle_alpha   90.00
_cell.angle_beta   90.00
_cell.angle_gamma   90.00
#
_symmetry.space_group_name_H-M   'P 1'
#
loop_
_entity.id
_entity.type
_entity.pdbx_description
1 polymer ?
#
loop_
_entity_poly.entity_id
_entity_poly.type
_entity_poly.pdbx_seq_one_letter_code
_entity_poly.pdbx_strand_id
1 'polypeptide(L)'
;MLFRQQTHAGASPAYFLGKRKMTKQLIREFYELCPDGNCVMDVLTEGERTRRDNGSVFLVGVCQKAGTKNGNGRVYPKNVLEREIENYQQLVRERRALGELDHPDDSVINLKNASHLITKMWWDGDSVMGKIEVLDTPSGKILKDLLNSGVKLGISSRGMGSVKESMGALTVEDDFQLICFDMVADPSTPGAFMNLSESKKVPTFTKELTQVDKINFALNDILKETK
;
A
#
# COMPACT_ATOMS: atom_id res chain seq x y z
N MET A 1 69.53 -28.04 -36.99
CA MET A 1 68.12 -28.36 -36.71
C MET A 1 67.72 -27.60 -35.46
N LEU A 2 67.00 -26.50 -35.61
CA LEU A 2 66.60 -25.65 -34.53
C LEU A 2 65.07 -25.65 -34.49
N PHE A 3 64.50 -26.23 -33.42
CA PHE A 3 63.03 -26.21 -33.15
C PHE A 3 62.70 -24.87 -32.52
N ARG A 4 61.79 -24.14 -33.19
CA ARG A 4 61.21 -22.89 -32.69
C ARG A 4 59.95 -23.28 -31.90
N GLN A 5 59.93 -23.01 -30.59
CA GLN A 5 58.71 -23.08 -29.77
C GLN A 5 57.88 -21.81 -30.01
N GLN A 6 56.62 -21.99 -30.43
CA GLN A 6 55.62 -20.93 -30.45
C GLN A 6 54.90 -20.90 -29.10
N THR A 7 54.99 -19.76 -28.44
CA THR A 7 54.20 -19.45 -27.24
C THR A 7 52.82 -18.96 -27.63
N HIS A 8 51.80 -19.72 -27.26
CA HIS A 8 50.41 -19.27 -27.35
C HIS A 8 50.11 -18.34 -26.19
N ALA A 9 49.83 -17.07 -26.52
CA ALA A 9 49.26 -16.09 -25.60
C ALA A 9 47.80 -16.46 -25.36
N GLY A 10 47.48 -16.79 -24.10
CA GLY A 10 46.12 -17.07 -23.67
C GLY A 10 45.31 -15.77 -23.64
N ALA A 11 44.24 -15.73 -24.43
CA ALA A 11 43.23 -14.67 -24.36
C ALA A 11 42.37 -14.89 -23.11
N SER A 12 42.36 -13.91 -22.19
CA SER A 12 41.44 -13.88 -21.05
C SER A 12 39.99 -13.83 -21.56
N PRO A 13 39.07 -14.60 -20.99
CA PRO A 13 37.64 -14.45 -21.34
C PRO A 13 37.12 -13.14 -20.78
N ALA A 14 36.71 -12.26 -21.70
CA ALA A 14 35.97 -11.06 -21.35
C ALA A 14 34.64 -11.49 -20.69
N TYR A 15 34.49 -11.22 -19.41
CA TYR A 15 33.21 -11.35 -18.73
C TYR A 15 32.23 -10.34 -19.32
N PHE A 16 31.35 -10.79 -20.18
CA PHE A 16 30.17 -10.09 -20.59
C PHE A 16 29.25 -9.98 -19.37
N LEU A 17 29.38 -8.89 -18.60
CA LEU A 17 28.35 -8.45 -17.66
C LEU A 17 27.14 -7.98 -18.46
N GLY A 18 26.32 -8.95 -18.84
CA GLY A 18 24.99 -8.65 -19.39
C GLY A 18 24.24 -7.79 -18.39
N LYS A 19 23.95 -6.54 -18.76
CA LYS A 19 23.01 -5.68 -18.01
C LYS A 19 21.73 -6.46 -17.89
N ARG A 20 21.48 -7.05 -16.70
CA ARG A 20 20.18 -7.62 -16.35
C ARG A 20 19.16 -6.50 -16.50
N LYS A 21 18.33 -6.61 -17.54
CA LYS A 21 17.20 -5.69 -17.75
C LYS A 21 16.28 -5.91 -16.56
N MET A 22 16.30 -4.97 -15.60
CA MET A 22 15.41 -5.03 -14.44
C MET A 22 13.99 -4.90 -14.95
N THR A 23 13.21 -5.95 -14.80
CA THR A 23 11.81 -5.96 -15.17
C THR A 23 11.02 -5.23 -14.08
N LYS A 24 10.29 -4.17 -14.47
CA LYS A 24 9.34 -3.52 -13.57
C LYS A 24 8.29 -4.54 -13.15
N GLN A 25 8.02 -4.59 -11.85
CA GLN A 25 7.00 -5.47 -11.28
C GLN A 25 5.92 -4.64 -10.58
N LEU A 26 4.75 -5.21 -10.43
CA LEU A 26 3.67 -4.60 -9.64
C LEU A 26 4.03 -4.68 -8.16
N ILE A 27 4.00 -3.53 -7.49
CA ILE A 27 4.36 -3.37 -6.07
C ILE A 27 3.10 -2.92 -5.32
N ARG A 28 2.80 -3.58 -4.20
CA ARG A 28 1.62 -3.35 -3.34
C ARG A 28 2.04 -3.30 -1.89
N GLU A 29 1.52 -2.32 -1.14
CA GLU A 29 1.88 -2.11 0.26
C GLU A 29 0.69 -1.67 1.12
N PHE A 30 0.72 -2.07 2.40
CA PHE A 30 -0.36 -1.90 3.36
C PHE A 30 0.06 -1.06 4.55
N TYR A 31 -0.81 -0.15 5.01
CA TYR A 31 -0.57 0.66 6.21
C TYR A 31 -1.84 0.87 7.04
N GLU A 32 -1.64 1.01 8.36
CA GLU A 32 -2.72 1.24 9.33
C GLU A 32 -3.16 2.71 9.36
N LEU A 33 -4.44 2.91 9.63
CA LEU A 33 -5.03 4.23 9.78
C LEU A 33 -5.47 4.47 11.23
N CYS A 34 -5.12 5.63 11.76
CA CYS A 34 -5.46 6.20 13.06
C CYS A 34 -6.07 5.24 14.10
N PRO A 35 -5.29 4.70 15.06
CA PRO A 35 -5.76 3.69 16.02
C PRO A 35 -6.91 4.18 16.92
N ASP A 36 -7.00 5.52 17.15
CA ASP A 36 -7.89 6.12 18.16
C ASP A 36 -9.15 6.77 17.58
N GLY A 37 -9.33 6.76 16.24
CA GLY A 37 -10.53 7.33 15.58
C GLY A 37 -10.69 8.84 15.67
N ASN A 38 -9.87 9.52 16.46
CA ASN A 38 -9.98 10.96 16.72
C ASN A 38 -9.38 11.85 15.62
N CYS A 39 -8.48 11.32 14.80
CA CYS A 39 -7.72 12.08 13.79
C CYS A 39 -8.58 12.62 12.64
N VAL A 40 -9.80 12.13 12.46
CA VAL A 40 -10.63 12.48 11.30
C VAL A 40 -11.28 13.84 11.47
N MET A 41 -11.74 14.17 12.71
CA MET A 41 -12.55 15.37 12.96
C MET A 41 -11.79 16.66 12.68
N ASP A 42 -10.50 16.70 12.99
CA ASP A 42 -9.68 17.91 12.81
C ASP A 42 -9.25 18.14 11.36
N VAL A 43 -9.39 17.14 10.51
CA VAL A 43 -8.95 17.18 9.09
C VAL A 43 -10.11 17.47 8.13
N LEU A 44 -11.38 17.32 8.57
CA LEU A 44 -12.55 17.61 7.74
C LEU A 44 -12.82 19.12 7.66
N THR A 45 -13.03 19.59 6.43
CA THR A 45 -13.58 20.93 6.19
C THR A 45 -15.05 21.01 6.62
N GLU A 46 -15.59 22.24 6.77
CA GLU A 46 -17.00 22.46 7.12
C GLU A 46 -17.96 21.75 6.15
N GLY A 47 -17.70 21.87 4.84
CA GLY A 47 -18.50 21.20 3.81
C GLY A 47 -18.40 19.68 3.85
N GLU A 48 -17.26 19.12 4.25
CA GLU A 48 -17.08 17.68 4.44
C GLU A 48 -17.80 17.19 5.69
N ARG A 49 -17.80 17.95 6.77
CA ARG A 49 -18.59 17.67 7.98
C ARG A 49 -20.08 17.62 7.65
N THR A 50 -20.59 18.61 6.92
CA THR A 50 -21.98 18.60 6.44
C THR A 50 -22.31 17.39 5.58
N ARG A 51 -21.42 17.01 4.66
CA ARG A 51 -21.62 15.80 3.82
C ARG A 51 -21.59 14.52 4.66
N ARG A 52 -20.71 14.43 5.64
CA ARG A 52 -20.68 13.33 6.59
C ARG A 52 -21.96 13.22 7.38
N ASP A 53 -22.51 14.33 7.88
CA ASP A 53 -23.77 14.36 8.61
C ASP A 53 -24.95 13.96 7.73
N ASN A 54 -24.83 14.12 6.41
CA ASN A 54 -25.75 13.61 5.37
C ASN A 54 -25.41 12.18 4.89
N GLY A 55 -24.55 11.47 5.59
CA GLY A 55 -24.24 10.06 5.36
C GLY A 55 -23.04 9.77 4.44
N SER A 56 -22.24 10.75 4.04
CA SER A 56 -20.94 10.49 3.39
C SER A 56 -19.94 9.96 4.42
N VAL A 57 -19.11 9.02 3.99
CA VAL A 57 -18.07 8.40 4.84
C VAL A 57 -16.70 8.95 4.47
N PHE A 58 -15.96 9.41 5.49
CA PHE A 58 -14.58 9.84 5.36
C PHE A 58 -13.69 9.00 6.26
N LEU A 59 -12.50 8.69 5.76
CA LEU A 59 -11.47 7.94 6.47
C LEU A 59 -10.17 8.74 6.46
N VAL A 60 -9.38 8.64 7.52
CA VAL A 60 -8.06 9.29 7.59
C VAL A 60 -7.04 8.31 8.18
N GLY A 61 -5.80 8.36 7.65
CA GLY A 61 -4.72 7.60 8.25
C GLY A 61 -3.48 7.49 7.39
N VAL A 62 -2.59 6.57 7.78
CA VAL A 62 -1.33 6.32 7.08
C VAL A 62 -1.61 5.56 5.79
N CYS A 63 -1.20 6.11 4.65
CA CYS A 63 -1.28 5.45 3.35
C CYS A 63 0.03 4.79 2.94
N GLN A 64 1.18 5.28 3.44
CA GLN A 64 2.51 4.74 3.14
C GLN A 64 3.53 5.20 4.19
N LYS A 65 4.67 4.51 4.32
CA LYS A 65 5.76 4.86 5.23
C LYS A 65 7.12 4.80 4.55
N ALA A 66 7.92 5.84 4.72
CA ALA A 66 9.29 5.89 4.20
C ALA A 66 10.28 5.21 5.16
N GLY A 67 11.36 4.65 4.63
CA GLY A 67 12.50 4.14 5.40
C GLY A 67 12.22 2.94 6.29
N THR A 68 10.98 2.46 6.37
CA THR A 68 10.56 1.35 7.25
C THR A 68 10.33 0.09 6.42
N LYS A 69 10.86 -1.05 6.88
CA LYS A 69 10.58 -2.35 6.28
C LYS A 69 9.13 -2.74 6.57
N ASN A 70 8.36 -2.93 5.53
CA ASN A 70 6.95 -3.32 5.63
C ASN A 70 6.76 -4.85 5.67
N GLY A 71 5.51 -5.31 5.76
CA GLY A 71 5.15 -6.72 5.84
C GLY A 71 5.57 -7.56 4.63
N ASN A 72 5.74 -6.94 3.46
CA ASN A 72 6.26 -7.58 2.26
C ASN A 72 7.80 -7.58 2.19
N GLY A 73 8.48 -7.14 3.25
CA GLY A 73 9.94 -7.06 3.31
C GLY A 73 10.54 -5.90 2.50
N ARG A 74 9.71 -4.96 2.02
CA ARG A 74 10.14 -3.82 1.20
C ARG A 74 10.40 -2.58 2.02
N VAL A 75 11.39 -1.79 1.57
CA VAL A 75 11.73 -0.47 2.10
C VAL A 75 11.61 0.55 0.98
N TYR A 76 10.86 1.61 1.21
CA TYR A 76 10.73 2.74 0.30
C TYR A 76 11.66 3.87 0.74
N PRO A 77 12.68 4.22 -0.06
CA PRO A 77 13.49 5.40 0.22
C PRO A 77 12.63 6.67 0.26
N LYS A 78 12.94 7.57 1.17
CA LYS A 78 12.14 8.79 1.39
C LYS A 78 12.07 9.67 0.13
N ASN A 79 13.20 9.86 -0.55
CA ASN A 79 13.28 10.62 -1.80
C ASN A 79 12.39 10.04 -2.91
N VAL A 80 12.29 8.71 -3.01
CA VAL A 80 11.42 8.04 -3.99
C VAL A 80 9.96 8.32 -3.69
N LEU A 81 9.57 8.15 -2.41
CA LEU A 81 8.19 8.43 -2.01
C LEU A 81 7.84 9.92 -2.09
N GLU A 82 8.73 10.83 -1.71
CA GLU A 82 8.49 12.27 -1.80
C GLU A 82 8.18 12.68 -3.24
N ARG A 83 8.98 12.20 -4.21
CA ARG A 83 8.73 12.44 -5.63
C ARG A 83 7.37 11.90 -6.08
N GLU A 84 7.06 10.65 -5.72
CA GLU A 84 5.82 10.02 -6.16
C GLU A 84 4.58 10.61 -5.51
N ILE A 85 4.66 10.99 -4.23
CA ILE A 85 3.57 11.69 -3.54
C ILE A 85 3.35 13.09 -4.13
N GLU A 86 4.42 13.81 -4.48
CA GLU A 86 4.29 15.11 -5.16
C GLU A 86 3.61 14.97 -6.53
N ASN A 87 4.02 13.97 -7.33
CA ASN A 87 3.35 13.64 -8.59
C ASN A 87 1.87 13.32 -8.39
N TYR A 88 1.57 12.52 -7.35
CA TYR A 88 0.20 12.09 -7.03
C TYR A 88 -0.69 13.25 -6.54
N GLN A 89 -0.12 14.30 -5.94
CA GLN A 89 -0.85 15.50 -5.53
C GLN A 89 -1.61 16.16 -6.69
N GLN A 90 -1.15 16.03 -7.92
CA GLN A 90 -1.89 16.53 -9.07
C GLN A 90 -3.23 15.81 -9.20
N LEU A 91 -3.24 14.48 -9.10
CA LEU A 91 -4.48 13.68 -9.16
C LEU A 91 -5.43 14.04 -8.01
N VAL A 92 -4.88 14.30 -6.82
CA VAL A 92 -5.67 14.73 -5.64
C VAL A 92 -6.33 16.08 -5.91
N ARG A 93 -5.58 17.09 -6.40
CA ARG A 93 -6.10 18.42 -6.74
C ARG A 93 -7.18 18.38 -7.82
N GLU A 94 -6.99 17.51 -8.83
CA GLU A 94 -7.91 17.34 -9.95
C GLU A 94 -9.11 16.42 -9.62
N ARG A 95 -9.19 15.89 -8.37
CA ARG A 95 -10.19 14.88 -7.94
C ARG A 95 -10.19 13.63 -8.83
N ARG A 96 -9.03 13.16 -9.21
CA ARG A 96 -8.79 11.97 -10.04
C ARG A 96 -8.07 10.85 -9.29
N ALA A 97 -7.70 11.07 -8.03
CA ALA A 97 -6.98 10.12 -7.18
C ALA A 97 -7.93 8.99 -6.68
N LEU A 98 -8.49 8.24 -7.63
CA LEU A 98 -9.39 7.12 -7.38
C LEU A 98 -8.63 5.91 -6.82
N GLY A 99 -9.31 5.13 -5.98
CA GLY A 99 -8.87 3.80 -5.54
C GLY A 99 -9.98 2.77 -5.71
N GLU A 100 -9.57 1.52 -5.83
CA GLU A 100 -10.48 0.40 -6.04
C GLU A 100 -10.81 -0.33 -4.73
N LEU A 101 -11.92 -1.04 -4.72
CA LEU A 101 -12.22 -2.05 -3.73
C LEU A 101 -11.54 -3.35 -4.17
N ASP A 102 -10.70 -3.88 -3.28
CA ASP A 102 -9.80 -4.99 -3.55
C ASP A 102 -8.63 -4.65 -4.49
N HIS A 103 -7.68 -5.55 -4.60
CA HIS A 103 -6.40 -5.32 -5.29
C HIS A 103 -6.38 -6.10 -6.61
N PRO A 104 -6.69 -5.47 -7.76
CA PRO A 104 -6.55 -6.14 -9.05
C PRO A 104 -5.07 -6.36 -9.40
N ASP A 105 -4.82 -7.33 -10.28
CA ASP A 105 -3.48 -7.58 -10.84
C ASP A 105 -3.11 -6.61 -11.98
N ASP A 106 -3.93 -5.60 -12.22
CA ASP A 106 -3.76 -4.62 -13.29
C ASP A 106 -3.06 -3.35 -12.81
N SER A 107 -2.33 -2.69 -13.70
CA SER A 107 -1.72 -1.37 -13.50
C SER A 107 -2.67 -0.21 -13.84
N VAL A 108 -3.86 -0.49 -14.37
CA VAL A 108 -4.86 0.51 -14.75
C VAL A 108 -6.04 0.45 -13.76
N ILE A 109 -6.53 1.62 -13.34
CA ILE A 109 -7.70 1.71 -12.48
C ILE A 109 -8.97 1.35 -13.28
N ASN A 110 -9.69 0.35 -12.79
CA ASN A 110 -10.99 -0.02 -13.34
C ASN A 110 -12.10 0.81 -12.67
N LEU A 111 -12.71 1.72 -13.42
CA LEU A 111 -13.77 2.60 -12.90
C LEU A 111 -14.98 1.85 -12.33
N LYS A 112 -15.26 0.62 -12.76
CA LYS A 112 -16.32 -0.21 -12.19
C LYS A 112 -16.04 -0.60 -10.74
N ASN A 113 -14.77 -0.73 -10.37
CA ASN A 113 -14.31 -1.11 -9.04
C ASN A 113 -13.98 0.10 -8.16
N ALA A 114 -14.04 1.32 -8.72
CA ALA A 114 -13.74 2.54 -7.97
C ALA A 114 -14.68 2.68 -6.77
N SER A 115 -14.12 2.67 -5.57
CA SER A 115 -14.85 2.69 -4.30
C SER A 115 -14.65 3.98 -3.51
N HIS A 116 -13.53 4.67 -3.74
CA HIS A 116 -13.15 5.83 -2.94
C HIS A 116 -12.25 6.78 -3.72
N LEU A 117 -12.06 7.98 -3.16
CA LEU A 117 -11.23 9.05 -3.69
C LEU A 117 -10.31 9.58 -2.59
N ILE A 118 -9.03 9.70 -2.86
CA ILE A 118 -8.10 10.44 -1.98
C ILE A 118 -8.37 11.94 -2.19
N THR A 119 -8.76 12.63 -1.11
CA THR A 119 -9.11 14.07 -1.16
C THR A 119 -8.02 14.98 -0.61
N LYS A 120 -7.08 14.42 0.18
CA LYS A 120 -5.91 15.12 0.71
C LYS A 120 -4.81 14.13 1.04
N MET A 121 -3.55 14.52 0.81
CA MET A 121 -2.37 13.81 1.30
C MET A 121 -1.37 14.79 1.91
N TRP A 122 -0.68 14.36 2.96
CA TRP A 122 0.37 15.15 3.63
C TRP A 122 1.36 14.23 4.33
N TRP A 123 2.51 14.78 4.68
CA TRP A 123 3.52 14.09 5.47
C TRP A 123 3.32 14.34 6.97
N ASP A 124 3.49 13.29 7.77
CA ASP A 124 3.65 13.32 9.21
C ASP A 124 4.89 12.51 9.58
N GLY A 125 6.01 13.19 9.78
CA GLY A 125 7.34 12.57 9.90
C GLY A 125 7.73 11.78 8.67
N ASP A 126 7.84 10.46 8.81
CA ASP A 126 8.11 9.54 7.70
C ASP A 126 6.83 8.84 7.17
N SER A 127 5.68 9.20 7.70
CA SER A 127 4.40 8.66 7.28
C SER A 127 3.72 9.58 6.27
N VAL A 128 3.21 8.99 5.20
CA VAL A 128 2.31 9.64 4.25
C VAL A 128 0.88 9.44 4.73
N MET A 129 0.24 10.51 5.15
CA MET A 129 -1.13 10.50 5.61
C MET A 129 -2.09 10.78 4.45
N GLY A 130 -3.26 10.15 4.47
CA GLY A 130 -4.31 10.37 3.49
C GLY A 130 -5.67 10.62 4.12
N LYS A 131 -6.45 11.50 3.48
CA LYS A 131 -7.89 11.65 3.73
C LYS A 131 -8.64 11.10 2.52
N ILE A 132 -9.61 10.25 2.78
CA ILE A 132 -10.32 9.43 1.81
C ILE A 132 -11.81 9.70 1.93
N GLU A 133 -12.47 9.92 0.80
CA GLU A 133 -13.93 10.01 0.67
C GLU A 133 -14.43 8.72 0.02
N VAL A 134 -15.33 8.00 0.68
CA VAL A 134 -16.01 6.84 0.10
C VAL A 134 -17.05 7.33 -0.91
N LEU A 135 -17.01 6.80 -2.14
CA LEU A 135 -17.87 7.24 -3.24
C LEU A 135 -19.23 6.50 -3.24
N ASP A 136 -20.27 7.13 -3.81
CA ASP A 136 -21.58 6.53 -4.03
C ASP A 136 -21.63 5.64 -5.30
N THR A 137 -20.55 4.90 -5.56
CA THR A 137 -20.47 3.87 -6.60
C THR A 137 -20.94 2.51 -6.05
N PRO A 138 -21.25 1.50 -6.88
CA PRO A 138 -21.56 0.16 -6.39
C PRO A 138 -20.49 -0.40 -5.45
N SER A 139 -19.20 -0.27 -5.81
CA SER A 139 -18.08 -0.72 -4.97
C SER A 139 -17.92 0.15 -3.71
N GLY A 140 -18.18 1.45 -3.78
CA GLY A 140 -18.17 2.34 -2.62
C GLY A 140 -19.32 2.04 -1.64
N LYS A 141 -20.49 1.62 -2.13
CA LYS A 141 -21.58 1.15 -1.26
C LYS A 141 -21.20 -0.12 -0.51
N ILE A 142 -20.57 -1.09 -1.18
CA ILE A 142 -20.03 -2.30 -0.52
C ILE A 142 -19.01 -1.91 0.55
N LEU A 143 -18.06 -1.02 0.21
CA LEU A 143 -17.07 -0.52 1.16
C LEU A 143 -17.74 0.12 2.38
N LYS A 144 -18.74 0.99 2.17
CA LYS A 144 -19.49 1.66 3.22
C LYS A 144 -20.24 0.67 4.12
N ASP A 145 -20.89 -0.34 3.55
CA ASP A 145 -21.64 -1.34 4.30
C ASP A 145 -20.72 -2.22 5.14
N LEU A 146 -19.54 -2.59 4.61
CA LEU A 146 -18.51 -3.31 5.35
C LEU A 146 -18.01 -2.49 6.55
N LEU A 147 -17.68 -1.22 6.33
CA LEU A 147 -17.24 -0.32 7.39
C LEU A 147 -18.31 -0.12 8.46
N ASN A 148 -19.57 0.11 8.07
CA ASN A 148 -20.69 0.25 8.98
C ASN A 148 -20.98 -1.03 9.78
N SER A 149 -20.64 -2.19 9.23
CA SER A 149 -20.75 -3.50 9.88
C SER A 149 -19.57 -3.76 10.84
N GLY A 150 -18.63 -2.82 10.99
CA GLY A 150 -17.46 -2.95 11.85
C GLY A 150 -16.36 -3.82 11.26
N VAL A 151 -16.40 -4.10 9.96
CA VAL A 151 -15.32 -4.81 9.27
C VAL A 151 -14.10 -3.88 9.23
N LYS A 152 -12.97 -4.38 9.70
CA LYS A 152 -11.70 -3.67 9.62
C LYS A 152 -11.11 -3.86 8.22
N LEU A 153 -10.88 -2.76 7.54
CA LEU A 153 -10.27 -2.74 6.21
C LEU A 153 -8.97 -1.93 6.25
N GLY A 154 -8.02 -2.30 5.42
CA GLY A 154 -6.76 -1.61 5.27
C GLY A 154 -6.67 -0.84 3.95
N ILE A 155 -5.65 0.00 3.85
CA ILE A 155 -5.29 0.67 2.61
C ILE A 155 -3.95 0.14 2.10
N SER A 156 -3.82 0.02 0.80
CA SER A 156 -2.64 -0.52 0.14
C SER A 156 -2.24 0.33 -1.05
N SER A 157 -0.98 0.73 -1.12
CA SER A 157 -0.46 1.39 -2.32
C SER A 157 -0.20 0.38 -3.43
N ARG A 158 -0.60 0.72 -4.64
CA ARG A 158 -0.32 -0.01 -5.88
C ARG A 158 0.56 0.84 -6.78
N GLY A 159 1.66 0.27 -7.25
CA GLY A 159 2.60 0.95 -8.12
C GLY A 159 3.41 -0.01 -8.96
N MET A 160 4.21 0.52 -9.86
CA MET A 160 5.14 -0.24 -10.69
C MET A 160 6.57 0.24 -10.45
N GLY A 161 7.50 -0.69 -10.33
CA GLY A 161 8.90 -0.34 -10.16
C GLY A 161 9.77 -1.58 -9.98
N SER A 162 11.08 -1.35 -9.89
CA SER A 162 12.07 -2.37 -9.58
C SER A 162 12.37 -2.41 -8.08
N VAL A 163 12.78 -3.58 -7.60
CA VAL A 163 13.27 -3.75 -6.24
C VAL A 163 14.66 -4.37 -6.28
N LYS A 164 15.51 -3.96 -5.35
CA LYS A 164 16.85 -4.48 -5.18
C LYS A 164 17.01 -5.04 -3.77
N GLU A 165 17.53 -6.24 -3.66
CA GLU A 165 17.85 -6.80 -2.35
C GLU A 165 19.10 -6.10 -1.77
N SER A 166 18.95 -5.58 -0.56
CA SER A 166 20.02 -4.92 0.20
C SER A 166 19.84 -5.19 1.69
N MET A 167 20.86 -5.71 2.35
CA MET A 167 20.88 -5.96 3.81
C MET A 167 19.64 -6.73 4.34
N GLY A 168 19.15 -7.73 3.58
CA GLY A 168 17.98 -8.53 3.99
C GLY A 168 16.64 -7.80 3.89
N ALA A 169 16.57 -6.72 3.12
CA ALA A 169 15.35 -6.02 2.74
C ALA A 169 15.31 -5.79 1.22
N LEU A 170 14.10 -5.69 0.67
CA LEU A 170 13.86 -5.34 -0.72
C LEU A 170 13.71 -3.81 -0.82
N THR A 171 14.73 -3.10 -1.25
CA THR A 171 14.68 -1.65 -1.45
C THR A 171 14.02 -1.34 -2.78
N VAL A 172 12.99 -0.51 -2.78
CA VAL A 172 12.32 0.01 -3.97
C VAL A 172 13.23 1.01 -4.67
N GLU A 173 13.38 0.88 -5.99
CA GLU A 173 14.31 1.69 -6.76
C GLU A 173 13.67 2.97 -7.31
N ASP A 174 14.50 3.86 -7.88
CA ASP A 174 14.11 5.18 -8.36
C ASP A 174 13.13 5.15 -9.54
N ASP A 175 12.95 4.00 -10.20
CA ASP A 175 11.99 3.83 -11.29
C ASP A 175 10.55 3.54 -10.81
N PHE A 176 10.32 3.56 -9.50
CA PHE A 176 9.00 3.38 -8.91
C PHE A 176 8.03 4.47 -9.38
N GLN A 177 6.82 4.06 -9.70
CA GLN A 177 5.69 4.90 -10.09
C GLN A 177 4.46 4.50 -9.30
N LEU A 178 3.93 5.42 -8.50
CA LEU A 178 2.71 5.22 -7.73
C LEU A 178 1.50 5.32 -8.69
N ILE A 179 0.61 4.34 -8.63
CA ILE A 179 -0.62 4.29 -9.42
C ILE A 179 -1.81 4.78 -8.60
N CYS A 180 -2.06 4.15 -7.45
CA CYS A 180 -3.19 4.45 -6.58
C CYS A 180 -3.01 3.85 -5.18
N PHE A 181 -4.03 4.07 -4.35
CA PHE A 181 -4.21 3.41 -3.07
C PHE A 181 -5.56 2.70 -3.10
N ASP A 182 -5.59 1.40 -2.80
CA ASP A 182 -6.77 0.54 -2.85
C ASP A 182 -7.22 0.11 -1.45
N MET A 183 -8.53 -0.12 -1.27
CA MET A 183 -9.08 -0.69 -0.04
C MET A 183 -9.07 -2.21 -0.09
N VAL A 184 -8.55 -2.85 0.96
CA VAL A 184 -8.31 -4.30 1.01
C VAL A 184 -8.73 -4.92 2.33
N ALA A 185 -9.12 -6.20 2.29
CA ALA A 185 -9.61 -6.93 3.45
C ALA A 185 -8.51 -7.46 4.36
N ASP A 186 -7.36 -7.85 3.81
CA ASP A 186 -6.26 -8.45 4.56
C ASP A 186 -4.96 -7.68 4.34
N PRO A 187 -4.63 -6.77 5.25
CA PRO A 187 -3.34 -6.10 5.22
C PRO A 187 -2.22 -7.07 5.61
N SER A 188 -1.25 -7.28 4.76
CA SER A 188 -0.06 -8.10 5.04
C SER A 188 0.86 -7.52 6.13
N THR A 189 0.50 -6.39 6.72
CA THR A 189 1.23 -5.75 7.81
C THR A 189 0.38 -5.78 9.09
N PRO A 190 0.90 -6.28 10.22
CA PRO A 190 0.23 -6.17 11.51
C PRO A 190 -0.02 -4.69 11.85
N GLY A 191 -1.28 -4.32 11.98
CA GLY A 191 -1.68 -2.96 12.38
C GLY A 191 -2.32 -2.08 11.30
N ALA A 192 -2.52 -2.53 10.07
CA ALA A 192 -3.00 -1.74 8.93
C ALA A 192 -4.52 -1.76 8.74
N PHE A 193 -5.28 -1.12 9.64
CA PHE A 193 -6.75 -1.08 9.56
C PHE A 193 -7.31 0.35 9.47
N MET A 194 -8.42 0.52 8.73
CA MET A 194 -9.15 1.78 8.61
C MET A 194 -10.14 1.98 9.75
N ASN A 195 -10.16 3.15 10.36
CA ASN A 195 -11.16 3.52 11.35
C ASN A 195 -12.17 4.54 10.79
N LEU A 196 -13.46 4.26 11.03
CA LEU A 196 -14.56 5.16 10.78
C LEU A 196 -14.54 6.33 11.75
N SER A 197 -14.77 7.53 11.24
CA SER A 197 -15.13 8.68 12.06
C SER A 197 -16.61 8.60 12.38
N GLU A 198 -16.97 7.90 13.44
CA GLU A 198 -18.37 7.88 13.89
C GLU A 198 -18.60 8.76 15.12
N SER A 199 -19.72 9.47 15.08
CA SER A 199 -20.33 10.12 16.25
C SER A 199 -21.11 9.13 17.14
N LYS A 200 -21.06 7.82 16.89
CA LYS A 200 -21.65 6.76 17.72
C LYS A 200 -20.55 5.83 18.24
N LYS A 201 -20.47 5.67 19.55
CA LYS A 201 -19.60 4.71 20.21
C LYS A 201 -19.94 3.31 19.70
N VAL A 202 -19.08 2.76 18.83
CA VAL A 202 -19.10 1.34 18.51
C VAL A 202 -18.57 0.61 19.74
N PRO A 203 -19.25 -0.44 20.25
CA PRO A 203 -18.70 -1.25 21.33
C PRO A 203 -17.38 -1.83 20.87
N THR A 204 -16.31 -1.51 21.56
CA THR A 204 -15.00 -2.15 21.35
C THR A 204 -15.14 -3.63 21.77
N PHE A 205 -15.37 -4.49 20.79
CA PHE A 205 -15.22 -5.93 21.01
C PHE A 205 -13.73 -6.25 21.01
N THR A 206 -13.08 -6.07 22.13
CA THR A 206 -11.82 -6.75 22.41
C THR A 206 -12.13 -8.22 22.67
N LYS A 207 -12.37 -8.98 21.61
CA LYS A 207 -12.42 -10.43 21.70
C LYS A 207 -10.97 -10.91 21.79
N GLU A 208 -10.54 -11.30 22.98
CA GLU A 208 -9.30 -12.07 23.10
C GLU A 208 -9.40 -13.29 22.17
N LEU A 209 -8.37 -13.47 21.33
CA LEU A 209 -8.29 -14.65 20.46
C LEU A 209 -8.42 -15.91 21.30
N THR A 210 -9.44 -16.72 21.01
CA THR A 210 -9.61 -18.00 21.66
C THR A 210 -8.46 -18.94 21.32
N GLN A 211 -8.25 -19.99 22.12
CA GLN A 211 -7.23 -20.99 21.79
C GLN A 211 -7.45 -21.61 20.41
N VAL A 212 -8.72 -21.76 19.98
CA VAL A 212 -9.08 -22.27 18.67
C VAL A 212 -8.65 -21.33 17.56
N ASP A 213 -8.79 -20.02 17.73
CA ASP A 213 -8.33 -19.02 16.77
C ASP A 213 -6.80 -19.08 16.61
N LYS A 214 -6.06 -19.22 17.71
CA LYS A 214 -4.59 -19.36 17.71
C LYS A 214 -4.12 -20.65 17.00
N ILE A 215 -4.84 -21.76 17.17
CA ILE A 215 -4.56 -23.03 16.52
C ILE A 215 -4.83 -22.93 15.01
N ASN A 216 -5.95 -22.30 14.61
CA ASN A 216 -6.29 -22.12 13.20
C ASN A 216 -5.27 -21.19 12.49
N PHE A 217 -4.77 -20.15 13.15
CA PHE A 217 -3.68 -19.33 12.62
C PHE A 217 -2.41 -20.15 12.38
N ALA A 218 -1.98 -20.94 13.38
CA ALA A 218 -0.79 -21.78 13.27
C ALA A 218 -0.91 -22.84 12.17
N LEU A 219 -2.10 -23.45 12.02
CA LEU A 219 -2.36 -24.42 10.95
C LEU A 219 -2.33 -23.78 9.56
N ASN A 220 -2.86 -22.58 9.41
CA ASN A 220 -2.82 -21.86 8.14
C ASN A 220 -1.39 -21.43 7.74
N ASP A 221 -0.54 -21.09 8.70
CA ASP A 221 0.87 -20.80 8.43
C ASP A 221 1.63 -22.04 7.98
N ILE A 222 1.42 -23.18 8.62
CA ILE A 222 2.03 -24.47 8.24
C ILE A 222 1.58 -24.88 6.81
N LEU A 223 0.31 -24.65 6.46
CA LEU A 223 -0.22 -24.98 5.13
C LEU A 223 0.29 -24.04 4.03
N LYS A 224 0.73 -22.83 4.37
CA LYS A 224 1.37 -21.91 3.42
C LYS A 224 2.84 -22.24 3.14
N GLU A 225 3.55 -22.83 4.11
CA GLU A 225 4.95 -23.22 3.97
C GLU A 225 5.14 -24.56 3.21
N THR A 226 4.07 -25.32 2.96
CA THR A 226 4.10 -26.63 2.26
C THR A 226 3.69 -26.53 0.79
N LYS A 227 3.58 -25.34 0.21
CA LYS A 227 3.41 -25.07 -1.22
C LYS A 227 4.60 -24.28 -1.76
#